data_2bf06ef301ff6d2e133578b0509e69bb
#
_entry.id   2bf06ef301ff6d2e133578b0509e69bb
#
_cell.length_a   1.000
_cell.length_b   1.000
_cell.length_c   1.000
_cell.angle_alpha   90.00
_cell.angle_beta   90.00
_cell.angle_gamma   90.00
#
_symmetry.space_group_name_H-M   'P 1'
#
loop_
_entity.id
_entity.type
_entity.pdbx_description
1 polymer ?
#
loop_
_entity_poly.entity_id
_entity_poly.type
_entity_poly.pdbx_seq_one_letter_code
_entity_poly.pdbx_strand_id
1 'polypeptide(L)'
;EEIDLCWRLRARGRQIVCVPQSVVYHVGGATLKKENPRKTYLNFRNNLVMLYKNLPSEELSSVMRIRAVLDYVAALNFALKLQFPNALAVLRARREYRWLRPSFTAAREENLKKTSLSVIPEWTKSSILAQYYLRGKKFFSQL
;
A
#
# COMPACT_ATOMS: atom_id res chain seq x y z
N GLU A 1 -7.68 1.98 -3.45
CA GLU A 1 -9.07 1.85 -2.98
C GLU A 1 -9.46 0.38 -2.82
N GLU A 2 -9.32 -0.45 -3.83
CA GLU A 2 -9.71 -1.87 -3.84
C GLU A 2 -8.96 -2.66 -2.77
N ILE A 3 -7.64 -2.45 -2.65
CA ILE A 3 -6.80 -3.14 -1.66
C ILE A 3 -7.24 -2.81 -0.23
N ASP A 4 -7.59 -1.55 0.06
CA ASP A 4 -8.10 -1.14 1.38
C ASP A 4 -9.44 -1.81 1.69
N LEU A 5 -10.33 -1.91 0.70
CA LEU A 5 -11.61 -2.60 0.86
C LEU A 5 -11.41 -4.10 1.13
N CYS A 6 -10.58 -4.76 0.30
CA CYS A 6 -10.26 -6.18 0.46
C CYS A 6 -9.65 -6.46 1.83
N TRP A 7 -8.71 -5.63 2.27
CA TRP A 7 -8.11 -5.78 3.60
C TRP A 7 -9.17 -5.72 4.70
N ARG A 8 -10.02 -4.68 4.69
CA ARG A 8 -11.07 -4.53 5.71
C ARG A 8 -12.09 -5.68 5.70
N LEU A 9 -12.47 -6.17 4.53
CA LEU A 9 -13.39 -7.32 4.41
C LEU A 9 -12.73 -8.58 4.98
N ARG A 10 -11.48 -8.87 4.61
CA ARG A 10 -10.75 -10.04 5.13
C ARG A 10 -10.51 -9.95 6.63
N ALA A 11 -10.10 -8.80 7.14
CA ALA A 11 -9.92 -8.58 8.58
C ALA A 11 -11.22 -8.82 9.38
N ARG A 12 -12.37 -8.62 8.77
CA ARG A 12 -13.71 -8.88 9.34
C ARG A 12 -14.21 -10.31 9.08
N GLY A 13 -13.35 -11.23 8.65
CA GLY A 13 -13.70 -12.62 8.39
C GLY A 13 -14.53 -12.86 7.12
N ARG A 14 -14.68 -11.83 6.25
CA ARG A 14 -15.41 -12.00 4.98
C ARG A 14 -14.53 -12.68 3.94
N GLN A 15 -15.14 -13.50 3.09
CA GLN A 15 -14.47 -14.11 1.96
C GLN A 15 -14.49 -13.17 0.75
N ILE A 16 -13.43 -13.24 -0.05
CA ILE A 16 -13.32 -12.55 -1.33
C ILE A 16 -13.06 -13.62 -2.38
N VAL A 17 -13.91 -13.67 -3.38
CA VAL A 17 -13.82 -14.66 -4.46
C VAL A 17 -13.69 -13.98 -5.81
N CYS A 18 -12.95 -14.61 -6.71
CA CYS A 18 -12.90 -14.23 -8.11
C CYS A 18 -14.00 -15.00 -8.85
N VAL A 19 -14.81 -14.29 -9.62
CA VAL A 19 -15.84 -14.88 -10.48
C VAL A 19 -15.40 -14.71 -11.94
N PRO A 20 -14.76 -15.72 -12.57
CA PRO A 20 -14.19 -15.58 -13.91
C PRO A 20 -15.20 -15.24 -15.00
N GLN A 21 -16.47 -15.58 -14.78
CA GLN A 21 -17.57 -15.29 -15.72
C GLN A 21 -18.00 -13.81 -15.67
N SER A 22 -17.63 -13.08 -14.60
CA SER A 22 -17.92 -11.65 -14.47
C SER A 22 -16.79 -10.85 -15.08
N VAL A 23 -16.95 -10.47 -16.33
CA VAL A 23 -15.93 -9.75 -17.11
C VAL A 23 -16.23 -8.26 -17.10
N VAL A 24 -15.26 -7.45 -16.68
CA VAL A 24 -15.30 -5.98 -16.74
C VAL A 24 -14.16 -5.48 -17.60
N TYR A 25 -14.48 -4.65 -18.60
CA TYR A 25 -13.46 -3.99 -19.39
C TYR A 25 -12.96 -2.73 -18.68
N HIS A 26 -11.66 -2.65 -18.45
CA HIS A 26 -11.05 -1.53 -17.76
C HIS A 26 -9.97 -0.88 -18.63
N VAL A 27 -10.12 0.42 -18.89
CA VAL A 27 -9.10 1.20 -19.60
C VAL A 27 -8.02 1.63 -18.60
N GLY A 28 -6.97 0.83 -18.48
CA GLY A 28 -5.85 1.10 -17.59
C GLY A 28 -5.13 2.40 -17.95
N GLY A 29 -4.98 3.30 -16.96
CA GLY A 29 -4.23 4.55 -17.16
C GLY A 29 -4.96 5.66 -17.91
N ALA A 30 -6.27 5.53 -18.15
CA ALA A 30 -7.08 6.54 -18.84
C ALA A 30 -6.98 7.93 -18.22
N THR A 31 -6.89 8.00 -16.88
CA THR A 31 -6.89 9.27 -16.15
C THR A 31 -5.49 9.85 -15.94
N LEU A 32 -4.49 9.00 -15.70
CA LEU A 32 -3.11 9.43 -15.42
C LEU A 32 -2.11 8.47 -16.05
N LYS A 33 -1.18 9.00 -16.86
CA LYS A 33 -0.05 8.23 -17.42
C LYS A 33 0.81 7.63 -16.30
N LYS A 34 1.47 6.51 -16.58
CA LYS A 34 2.28 5.74 -15.60
C LYS A 34 3.35 6.60 -14.89
N GLU A 35 3.94 7.56 -15.60
CA GLU A 35 5.03 8.42 -15.13
C GLU A 35 4.56 9.77 -14.54
N ASN A 36 3.24 9.96 -14.36
CA ASN A 36 2.70 11.20 -13.84
C ASN A 36 3.03 11.36 -12.35
N PRO A 37 3.71 12.45 -11.92
CA PRO A 37 4.06 12.68 -10.51
C PRO A 37 2.86 12.73 -9.58
N ARG A 38 1.68 13.15 -10.06
CA ARG A 38 0.44 13.10 -9.28
C ARG A 38 0.03 11.67 -8.96
N LYS A 39 0.21 10.74 -9.90
CA LYS A 39 -0.05 9.30 -9.67
C LYS A 39 0.92 8.74 -8.63
N THR A 40 2.20 9.06 -8.75
CA THR A 40 3.23 8.70 -7.76
C THR A 40 2.84 9.22 -6.38
N TYR A 41 2.54 10.51 -6.26
CA TYR A 41 2.11 11.11 -5.01
C TYR A 41 0.90 10.41 -4.39
N LEU A 42 -0.17 10.17 -5.18
CA LEU A 42 -1.39 9.52 -4.69
C LEU A 42 -1.12 8.09 -4.23
N ASN A 43 -0.32 7.33 -4.97
CA ASN A 43 0.03 5.95 -4.63
C ASN A 43 0.78 5.89 -3.29
N PHE A 44 1.80 6.72 -3.08
CA PHE A 44 2.57 6.74 -1.85
C PHE A 44 1.72 7.22 -0.67
N ARG A 45 0.97 8.33 -0.82
CA ARG A 45 0.11 8.87 0.22
C ARG A 45 -0.99 7.88 0.64
N ASN A 46 -1.73 7.35 -0.34
CA ASN A 46 -2.85 6.46 -0.07
C ASN A 46 -2.39 5.14 0.54
N ASN A 47 -1.21 4.63 0.14
CA ASN A 47 -0.63 3.46 0.76
C ASN A 47 -0.29 3.69 2.25
N LEU A 48 0.30 4.84 2.59
CA LEU A 48 0.59 5.20 3.99
C LEU A 48 -0.68 5.32 4.82
N VAL A 49 -1.73 5.95 4.28
CA VAL A 49 -3.04 6.06 4.94
C VAL A 49 -3.69 4.68 5.12
N MET A 50 -3.63 3.83 4.11
CA MET A 50 -4.17 2.47 4.17
C MET A 50 -3.46 1.64 5.26
N LEU A 51 -2.13 1.67 5.31
CA LEU A 51 -1.35 1.01 6.35
C LEU A 51 -1.75 1.52 7.74
N TYR A 52 -1.83 2.84 7.91
CA TYR A 52 -2.23 3.43 9.18
C TYR A 52 -3.63 2.99 9.63
N LYS A 53 -4.59 2.96 8.71
CA LYS A 53 -5.98 2.60 9.02
C LYS A 53 -6.19 1.14 9.42
N ASN A 54 -5.36 0.23 8.89
CA ASN A 54 -5.68 -1.20 8.93
C ASN A 54 -4.65 -2.05 9.70
N LEU A 55 -3.41 -1.58 9.88
CA LEU A 55 -2.40 -2.35 10.61
C LEU A 55 -2.72 -2.45 12.11
N PRO A 56 -2.54 -3.65 12.71
CA PRO A 56 -2.55 -3.82 14.17
C PRO A 56 -1.59 -2.85 14.85
N SER A 57 -1.92 -2.46 16.09
CA SER A 57 -1.15 -1.43 16.81
C SER A 57 0.29 -1.85 17.08
N GLU A 58 0.50 -3.15 17.31
CA GLU A 58 1.79 -3.76 17.60
C GLU A 58 2.73 -3.70 16.38
N GLU A 59 2.17 -3.82 15.17
CA GLU A 59 2.94 -3.85 13.92
C GLU A 59 3.12 -2.46 13.30
N LEU A 60 2.25 -1.51 13.63
CA LEU A 60 2.20 -0.20 12.97
C LEU A 60 3.56 0.50 12.97
N SER A 61 4.22 0.56 14.12
CA SER A 61 5.49 1.29 14.26
C SER A 61 6.62 0.67 13.44
N SER A 62 6.77 -0.66 13.47
CA SER A 62 7.81 -1.39 12.75
C SER A 62 7.60 -1.31 11.24
N VAL A 63 6.38 -1.56 10.77
CA VAL A 63 6.03 -1.49 9.35
C VAL A 63 6.21 -0.08 8.81
N MET A 64 5.78 0.96 9.54
CA MET A 64 5.92 2.35 9.11
C MET A 64 7.37 2.83 9.06
N ARG A 65 8.27 2.29 9.91
CA ARG A 65 9.73 2.54 9.83
C ARG A 65 10.33 1.91 8.58
N ILE A 66 10.06 0.63 8.34
CA ILE A 66 10.52 -0.06 7.13
C ILE A 66 9.99 0.66 5.88
N ARG A 67 8.71 1.01 5.88
CA ARG A 67 8.10 1.78 4.79
C ARG A 67 8.78 3.13 4.58
N ALA A 68 9.21 3.80 5.65
CA ALA A 68 9.94 5.06 5.54
C ALA A 68 11.25 4.87 4.77
N VAL A 69 12.04 3.87 5.12
CA VAL A 69 13.29 3.54 4.42
C VAL A 69 13.02 3.27 2.94
N LEU A 70 12.04 2.41 2.64
CA LEU A 70 11.69 2.06 1.26
C LEU A 70 11.22 3.27 0.44
N ASP A 71 10.47 4.19 1.04
CA ASP A 71 10.00 5.41 0.38
C ASP A 71 11.18 6.35 0.05
N TYR A 72 12.14 6.50 0.97
CA TYR A 72 13.34 7.32 0.70
C TYR A 72 14.25 6.67 -0.35
N VAL A 73 14.39 5.34 -0.34
CA VAL A 73 15.10 4.61 -1.41
C VAL A 73 14.42 4.81 -2.76
N ALA A 74 13.08 4.75 -2.80
CA ALA A 74 12.33 5.03 -4.01
C ALA A 74 12.52 6.47 -4.50
N ALA A 75 12.49 7.46 -3.60
CA ALA A 75 12.76 8.86 -3.95
C ALA A 75 14.18 9.05 -4.51
N LEU A 76 15.18 8.42 -3.90
CA LEU A 76 16.55 8.43 -4.39
C LEU A 76 16.65 7.79 -5.79
N ASN A 77 16.02 6.64 -6.01
CA ASN A 77 16.00 5.99 -7.32
C ASN A 77 15.36 6.87 -8.41
N PHE A 78 14.26 7.58 -8.08
CA PHE A 78 13.69 8.57 -9.00
C PHE A 78 14.67 9.71 -9.30
N ALA A 79 15.37 10.23 -8.29
CA ALA A 79 16.35 11.30 -8.45
C ALA A 79 17.53 10.85 -9.32
N LEU A 80 18.07 9.65 -9.09
CA LEU A 80 19.15 9.08 -9.90
C LEU A 80 18.74 8.86 -11.37
N LYS A 81 17.45 8.64 -11.63
CA LYS A 81 16.88 8.55 -12.98
C LYS A 81 16.47 9.93 -13.55
N LEU A 82 16.88 11.03 -12.91
CA LEU A 82 16.53 12.41 -13.29
C LEU A 82 15.01 12.71 -13.29
N GLN A 83 14.22 11.88 -12.60
CA GLN A 83 12.77 12.04 -12.44
C GLN A 83 12.46 12.85 -11.17
N PHE A 84 13.02 14.04 -11.04
CA PHE A 84 12.89 14.89 -9.86
C PHE A 84 11.44 15.18 -9.44
N PRO A 85 10.47 15.41 -10.36
CA PRO A 85 9.07 15.57 -9.96
C PRO A 85 8.49 14.36 -9.24
N ASN A 86 8.88 13.13 -9.62
CA ASN A 86 8.46 11.91 -8.93
C ASN A 86 9.15 11.76 -7.58
N ALA A 87 10.44 12.09 -7.46
CA ALA A 87 11.16 12.10 -6.19
C ALA A 87 10.47 13.06 -5.19
N LEU A 88 10.18 14.29 -5.62
CA LEU A 88 9.45 15.28 -4.81
C LEU A 88 8.04 14.82 -4.46
N ALA A 89 7.35 14.11 -5.36
CA ALA A 89 6.03 13.55 -5.12
C ALA A 89 6.02 12.56 -3.95
N VAL A 90 7.04 11.69 -3.84
CA VAL A 90 7.20 10.77 -2.71
C VAL A 90 7.41 11.53 -1.40
N LEU A 91 8.31 12.51 -1.37
CA LEU A 91 8.58 13.31 -0.17
C LEU A 91 7.34 14.11 0.28
N ARG A 92 6.62 14.71 -0.69
CA ARG A 92 5.37 15.41 -0.44
C ARG A 92 4.31 14.46 0.12
N ALA A 93 4.16 13.26 -0.43
CA ALA A 93 3.21 12.25 0.05
C ALA A 93 3.46 11.90 1.53
N ARG A 94 4.71 11.72 1.92
CA ARG A 94 5.09 11.44 3.31
C ARG A 94 4.81 12.62 4.25
N ARG A 95 5.13 13.84 3.80
CA ARG A 95 4.84 15.06 4.57
C ARG A 95 3.34 15.22 4.79
N GLU A 96 2.57 15.09 3.73
CA GLU A 96 1.11 15.26 3.79
C GLU A 96 0.45 14.15 4.61
N TYR A 97 0.90 12.91 4.52
CA TYR A 97 0.43 11.84 5.40
C TYR A 97 0.53 12.20 6.88
N ARG A 98 1.62 12.86 7.32
CA ARG A 98 1.77 13.27 8.73
C ARG A 98 0.67 14.25 9.16
N TRP A 99 0.28 15.16 8.26
CA TRP A 99 -0.81 16.12 8.51
C TRP A 99 -2.19 15.46 8.47
N LEU A 100 -2.39 14.52 7.55
CA LEU A 100 -3.67 13.81 7.40
C LEU A 100 -3.91 12.72 8.45
N ARG A 101 -2.84 12.19 9.03
CA ARG A 101 -2.93 11.06 9.98
C ARG A 101 -3.98 11.27 11.07
N PRO A 102 -4.07 12.42 11.76
CA PRO A 102 -5.07 12.64 12.81
C PRO A 102 -6.51 12.50 12.32
N SER A 103 -6.82 12.94 11.09
CA SER A 103 -8.17 12.85 10.52
C SER A 103 -8.61 11.41 10.24
N PHE A 104 -7.69 10.45 10.22
CA PHE A 104 -7.98 9.03 10.02
C PHE A 104 -7.99 8.22 11.32
N THR A 105 -7.83 8.84 12.48
CA THR A 105 -7.79 8.13 13.77
C THR A 105 -9.11 7.42 14.08
N ALA A 106 -10.24 8.09 13.92
CA ALA A 106 -11.56 7.48 14.12
C ALA A 106 -11.80 6.30 13.16
N ALA A 107 -11.42 6.46 11.88
CA ALA A 107 -11.54 5.36 10.91
C ALA A 107 -10.64 4.17 11.26
N ARG A 108 -9.43 4.41 11.80
CA ARG A 108 -8.55 3.38 12.33
C ARG A 108 -9.19 2.63 13.50
N GLU A 109 -9.67 3.35 14.51
CA GLU A 109 -10.30 2.76 15.69
C GLU A 109 -11.51 1.90 15.29
N GLU A 110 -12.35 2.41 14.39
CA GLU A 110 -13.47 1.65 13.85
C GLU A 110 -13.02 0.38 13.13
N ASN A 111 -12.00 0.44 12.29
CA ASN A 111 -11.49 -0.72 11.56
C ASN A 111 -10.93 -1.77 12.53
N LEU A 112 -10.10 -1.36 13.50
CA LEU A 112 -9.53 -2.28 14.48
C LEU A 112 -10.62 -2.92 15.36
N LYS A 113 -11.61 -2.14 15.80
CA LYS A 113 -12.76 -2.66 16.56
C LYS A 113 -13.58 -3.69 15.80
N LYS A 114 -13.70 -3.54 14.47
CA LYS A 114 -14.45 -4.46 13.59
C LYS A 114 -13.59 -5.63 13.09
N THR A 115 -12.31 -5.66 13.38
CA THR A 115 -11.42 -6.76 13.01
C THR A 115 -11.73 -7.98 13.86
N SER A 116 -12.07 -9.11 13.24
CA SER A 116 -12.40 -10.37 13.89
C SER A 116 -11.30 -11.44 13.73
N LEU A 117 -10.42 -11.28 12.74
CA LEU A 117 -9.30 -12.20 12.50
C LEU A 117 -8.00 -11.60 13.05
N SER A 118 -7.33 -12.31 13.94
CA SER A 118 -5.99 -11.94 14.42
C SER A 118 -4.91 -12.04 13.34
N VAL A 119 -5.10 -12.95 12.39
CA VAL A 119 -4.22 -13.16 11.24
C VAL A 119 -5.08 -13.36 9.98
N ILE A 120 -4.79 -12.62 8.93
CA ILE A 120 -5.39 -12.84 7.61
C ILE A 120 -4.61 -13.97 6.94
N PRO A 121 -5.25 -15.13 6.59
CA PRO A 121 -4.55 -16.32 6.09
C PRO A 121 -3.70 -16.06 4.84
N GLU A 122 -4.16 -15.16 3.97
CA GLU A 122 -3.46 -14.81 2.73
C GLU A 122 -2.31 -13.82 2.92
N TRP A 123 -2.09 -13.38 4.15
CA TRP A 123 -1.03 -12.42 4.43
C TRP A 123 0.33 -13.09 4.52
N THR A 124 1.16 -12.87 3.52
CA THR A 124 2.55 -13.32 3.60
C THR A 124 3.38 -12.43 4.53
N LYS A 125 4.08 -13.06 5.48
CA LYS A 125 5.01 -12.35 6.39
C LYS A 125 6.32 -11.96 5.72
N SER A 126 6.56 -12.43 4.49
CA SER A 126 7.79 -12.16 3.76
C SER A 126 7.67 -10.90 2.89
N SER A 127 8.73 -10.11 2.84
CA SER A 127 8.80 -8.96 1.94
C SER A 127 8.84 -9.41 0.47
N ILE A 128 7.86 -9.01 -0.32
CA ILE A 128 7.82 -9.29 -1.78
C ILE A 128 9.06 -8.70 -2.46
N LEU A 129 9.54 -7.53 -2.04
CA LEU A 129 10.77 -6.93 -2.55
C LEU A 129 11.99 -7.81 -2.28
N ALA A 130 12.11 -8.35 -1.07
CA ALA A 130 13.18 -9.27 -0.73
C ALA A 130 13.08 -10.58 -1.53
N GLN A 131 11.88 -11.12 -1.73
CA GLN A 131 11.66 -12.30 -2.57
C GLN A 131 12.10 -12.05 -4.01
N TYR A 132 11.72 -10.89 -4.56
CA TYR A 132 12.05 -10.55 -5.95
C TYR A 132 13.55 -10.23 -6.13
N TYR A 133 14.11 -9.32 -5.33
CA TYR A 133 15.47 -8.82 -5.56
C TYR A 133 16.57 -9.70 -4.95
N LEU A 134 16.32 -10.34 -3.79
CA LEU A 134 17.34 -11.14 -3.09
C LEU A 134 17.20 -12.64 -3.37
N ARG A 135 15.98 -13.13 -3.60
CA ARG A 135 15.73 -14.57 -3.84
C ARG A 135 15.39 -14.89 -5.30
N GLY A 136 15.35 -13.90 -6.19
CA GLY A 136 15.13 -14.07 -7.61
C GLY A 136 13.73 -14.59 -7.99
N LYS A 137 12.75 -14.56 -7.08
CA LYS A 137 11.38 -15.02 -7.37
C LYS A 137 10.65 -13.98 -8.21
N LYS A 138 10.39 -14.30 -9.47
CA LYS A 138 9.80 -13.37 -10.45
C LYS A 138 8.31 -13.59 -10.69
N PHE A 139 7.77 -14.74 -10.31
CA PHE A 139 6.38 -15.13 -10.53
C PHE A 139 5.65 -15.31 -9.21
N PHE A 140 4.35 -14.96 -9.21
CA PHE A 140 3.48 -15.10 -8.04
C PHE A 140 3.41 -16.56 -7.54
N SER A 141 3.43 -17.53 -8.46
CA SER A 141 3.42 -18.97 -8.13
C SER A 141 4.65 -19.46 -7.36
N GLN A 142 5.68 -18.60 -7.21
CA GLN A 142 6.90 -18.92 -6.46
C GLN A 142 6.86 -18.38 -5.02
N LEU A 143 5.83 -17.58 -4.67
CA LEU A 143 5.65 -17.02 -3.34
C LEU A 143 5.00 -18.03 -2.40
#